data_0681b3369bab44f246cb03da473bf2ab
#
_entry.id   0681b3369bab44f246cb03da473bf2ab
#
_cell.length_a   1.000
_cell.length_b   1.000
_cell.length_c   1.000
_cell.angle_alpha   90.00
_cell.angle_beta   90.00
_cell.angle_gamma   90.00
#
_symmetry.space_group_name_H-M   'P 1'
#
loop_
_entity.id
_entity.type
_entity.pdbx_description
1 polymer ?
#
loop_
_entity_poly.entity_id
_entity_poly.type
_entity_poly.pdbx_seq_one_letter_code
_entity_poly.pdbx_strand_id
1 'polypeptide(L)'
;MNKALPKIKETEEEIREMLKSEHRVKRQNRLQALYLIASKQARSRSTVSKMLGFNRNTISEWFSVYEAGGLEKLLDIYKPSGAKPKMTAAAIAEISEILKTEKGFRTYTEIHQLVVEKHHLEVSYRAVHNVVRYKLAAKLKSPRPSNPKKKNLK
;
A
#
# COMPACT_ATOMS: atom_id res chain seq x y z
N MET A 1 -12.02 30.65 16.98
CA MET A 1 -11.91 31.62 15.85
C MET A 1 -12.15 30.93 14.52
N ASN A 2 -12.94 31.52 13.63
CA ASN A 2 -13.14 30.97 12.29
C ASN A 2 -11.95 31.39 11.40
N LYS A 3 -11.08 30.42 11.08
CA LYS A 3 -9.97 30.65 10.15
C LYS A 3 -10.52 30.95 8.75
N ALA A 4 -10.01 31.98 8.08
CA ALA A 4 -10.38 32.35 6.72
C ALA A 4 -10.19 31.20 5.71
N LEU A 5 -10.87 31.24 4.58
CA LEU A 5 -10.65 30.30 3.50
C LEU A 5 -9.30 30.56 2.83
N PRO A 6 -8.62 29.53 2.30
CA PRO A 6 -7.39 29.70 1.55
C PRO A 6 -7.63 30.49 0.25
N LYS A 7 -6.66 31.28 -0.16
CA LYS A 7 -6.64 31.83 -1.52
C LYS A 7 -6.19 30.75 -2.48
N ILE A 8 -7.11 30.26 -3.31
CA ILE A 8 -6.82 29.25 -4.32
C ILE A 8 -6.15 29.95 -5.51
N LYS A 9 -5.04 29.38 -6.00
CA LYS A 9 -4.25 29.90 -7.11
C LYS A 9 -4.73 29.33 -8.44
N GLU A 10 -5.18 28.10 -8.42
CA GLU A 10 -5.68 27.36 -9.57
C GLU A 10 -7.09 27.81 -9.95
N THR A 11 -7.39 27.80 -11.24
CA THR A 11 -8.73 28.08 -11.74
C THR A 11 -9.69 26.93 -11.50
N GLU A 12 -10.99 27.20 -11.58
CA GLU A 12 -12.03 26.16 -11.45
C GLU A 12 -11.83 25.07 -12.52
N GLU A 13 -11.53 25.46 -13.74
CA GLU A 13 -11.32 24.56 -14.88
C GLU A 13 -10.13 23.64 -14.67
N GLU A 14 -8.99 24.17 -14.22
CA GLU A 14 -7.79 23.38 -13.92
C GLU A 14 -8.05 22.33 -12.86
N ILE A 15 -8.72 22.70 -11.77
CA ILE A 15 -9.07 21.75 -10.70
C ILE A 15 -10.06 20.70 -11.24
N ARG A 16 -10.99 21.06 -12.09
CA ARG A 16 -11.96 20.16 -12.71
C ARG A 16 -11.28 19.11 -13.60
N GLU A 17 -10.30 19.53 -14.42
CA GLU A 17 -9.54 18.60 -15.26
C GLU A 17 -8.69 17.64 -14.41
N MET A 18 -8.07 18.13 -13.34
CA MET A 18 -7.35 17.28 -12.40
C MET A 18 -8.29 16.27 -11.70
N LEU A 19 -9.50 16.67 -11.35
CA LEU A 19 -10.49 15.76 -10.77
C LEU A 19 -10.90 14.63 -11.72
N LYS A 20 -10.99 14.90 -13.02
CA LYS A 20 -11.31 13.88 -14.03
C LYS A 20 -10.20 12.84 -14.19
N SER A 21 -8.94 13.28 -14.08
CA SER A 21 -7.77 12.43 -14.30
C SER A 21 -7.29 11.70 -13.03
N GLU A 22 -7.67 12.16 -11.84
CA GLU A 22 -7.20 11.56 -10.58
C GLU A 22 -8.04 10.35 -10.16
N HIS A 23 -7.40 9.19 -10.00
CA HIS A 23 -8.06 7.94 -9.59
C HIS A 23 -7.91 7.60 -8.11
N ARG A 24 -7.06 8.32 -7.39
CA ARG A 24 -6.81 8.07 -5.97
C ARG A 24 -7.82 8.83 -5.11
N VAL A 25 -8.74 8.12 -4.48
CA VAL A 25 -9.84 8.69 -3.67
C VAL A 25 -9.37 9.77 -2.69
N LYS A 26 -8.24 9.55 -2.00
CA LYS A 26 -7.71 10.53 -1.05
C LYS A 26 -7.31 11.86 -1.71
N ARG A 27 -6.79 11.82 -2.94
CA ARG A 27 -6.44 13.03 -3.71
C ARG A 27 -7.69 13.68 -4.29
N GLN A 28 -8.62 12.88 -4.82
CA GLN A 28 -9.91 13.38 -5.30
C GLN A 28 -10.65 14.17 -4.22
N ASN A 29 -10.75 13.65 -3.00
CA ASN A 29 -11.41 14.34 -1.89
C ASN A 29 -10.75 15.69 -1.58
N ARG A 30 -9.42 15.78 -1.63
CA ARG A 30 -8.70 17.03 -1.39
C ARG A 30 -8.89 18.02 -2.54
N LEU A 31 -8.86 17.56 -3.79
CA LEU A 31 -9.16 18.38 -4.96
C LEU A 31 -10.62 18.88 -4.94
N GLN A 32 -11.55 18.01 -4.54
CA GLN A 32 -12.97 18.38 -4.45
C GLN A 32 -13.20 19.46 -3.38
N ALA A 33 -12.45 19.42 -2.26
CA ALA A 33 -12.51 20.48 -1.26
C ALA A 33 -12.05 21.84 -1.82
N LEU A 34 -11.01 21.87 -2.65
CA LEU A 34 -10.57 23.09 -3.35
C LEU A 34 -11.57 23.53 -4.41
N TYR A 35 -12.09 22.60 -5.21
CA TYR A 35 -13.08 22.87 -6.24
C TYR A 35 -14.33 23.56 -5.68
N LEU A 36 -14.86 23.09 -4.56
CA LEU A 36 -16.03 23.71 -3.92
C LEU A 36 -15.82 25.18 -3.52
N ILE A 37 -14.57 25.55 -3.21
CA ILE A 37 -14.23 26.95 -2.90
C ILE A 37 -13.99 27.73 -4.18
N ALA A 38 -13.23 27.20 -5.15
CA ALA A 38 -12.94 27.85 -6.42
C ALA A 38 -14.21 28.16 -7.19
N SER A 39 -15.16 27.24 -7.23
CA SER A 39 -16.48 27.39 -7.86
C SER A 39 -17.49 28.20 -7.03
N LYS A 40 -17.05 28.75 -5.88
CA LYS A 40 -17.90 29.53 -4.94
C LYS A 40 -19.13 28.77 -4.38
N GLN A 41 -19.19 27.45 -4.54
CA GLN A 41 -20.26 26.61 -3.98
C GLN A 41 -20.19 26.54 -2.44
N ALA A 42 -18.99 26.63 -1.87
CA ALA A 42 -18.80 26.68 -0.43
C ALA A 42 -18.10 27.98 -0.01
N ARG A 43 -18.69 28.65 0.98
CA ARG A 43 -18.16 29.93 1.53
C ARG A 43 -17.54 29.78 2.92
N SER A 44 -17.47 28.57 3.45
CA SER A 44 -16.87 28.29 4.75
C SER A 44 -16.32 26.88 4.84
N ARG A 45 -15.34 26.66 5.74
CA ARG A 45 -14.79 25.34 6.04
C ARG A 45 -15.86 24.36 6.53
N SER A 46 -16.85 24.87 7.27
CA SER A 46 -17.98 24.07 7.75
C SER A 46 -18.90 23.63 6.63
N THR A 47 -19.12 24.48 5.61
CA THR A 47 -19.90 24.13 4.43
C THR A 47 -19.21 23.02 3.64
N VAL A 48 -17.89 23.16 3.37
CA VAL A 48 -17.10 22.10 2.71
C VAL A 48 -17.16 20.79 3.50
N SER A 49 -17.01 20.86 4.82
CA SER A 49 -17.09 19.69 5.72
C SER A 49 -18.43 18.97 5.59
N LYS A 50 -19.53 19.70 5.61
CA LYS A 50 -20.89 19.13 5.44
C LYS A 50 -21.10 18.54 4.06
N MET A 51 -20.65 19.21 2.99
CA MET A 51 -20.82 18.75 1.62
C MET A 51 -20.02 17.47 1.31
N LEU A 52 -18.82 17.35 1.88
CA LEU A 52 -17.93 16.21 1.63
C LEU A 52 -18.05 15.09 2.68
N GLY A 53 -18.78 15.32 3.77
CA GLY A 53 -18.93 14.34 4.86
C GLY A 53 -17.67 14.15 5.72
N PHE A 54 -16.70 15.07 5.69
CA PHE A 54 -15.49 15.02 6.50
C PHE A 54 -15.58 15.91 7.74
N ASN A 55 -14.79 15.58 8.77
CA ASN A 55 -14.69 16.44 9.93
C ASN A 55 -14.12 17.82 9.54
N ARG A 56 -14.62 18.90 10.16
CA ARG A 56 -14.16 20.27 9.93
C ARG A 56 -12.66 20.44 10.17
N ASN A 57 -12.09 19.73 11.16
CA ASN A 57 -10.66 19.78 11.44
C ASN A 57 -9.84 19.21 10.28
N THR A 58 -10.29 18.09 9.69
CA THR A 58 -9.66 17.50 8.50
C THR A 58 -9.63 18.47 7.32
N ILE A 59 -10.76 19.14 7.04
CA ILE A 59 -10.82 20.19 6.02
C ILE A 59 -9.87 21.34 6.33
N SER A 60 -9.80 21.74 7.60
CA SER A 60 -8.89 22.81 8.05
C SER A 60 -7.42 22.43 7.90
N GLU A 61 -7.06 21.19 8.16
CA GLU A 61 -5.71 20.65 7.93
C GLU A 61 -5.36 20.64 6.44
N TRP A 62 -6.26 20.18 5.58
CA TRP A 62 -6.01 20.20 4.12
C TRP A 62 -5.75 21.60 3.61
N PHE A 63 -6.55 22.56 4.03
CA PHE A 63 -6.36 23.96 3.63
C PHE A 63 -5.07 24.56 4.20
N SER A 64 -4.68 24.21 5.43
CA SER A 64 -3.40 24.64 5.97
C SER A 64 -2.20 24.04 5.23
N VAL A 65 -2.31 22.78 4.80
CA VAL A 65 -1.28 22.13 3.96
C VAL A 65 -1.20 22.80 2.60
N TYR A 66 -2.35 23.13 1.99
CA TYR A 66 -2.40 23.87 0.73
C TYR A 66 -1.79 25.27 0.87
N GLU A 67 -2.14 26.03 1.91
CA GLU A 67 -1.56 27.35 2.18
C GLU A 67 -0.04 27.30 2.36
N ALA A 68 0.48 26.23 2.95
CA ALA A 68 1.91 26.06 3.23
C ALA A 68 2.76 25.61 2.04
N GLY A 69 2.18 24.93 1.06
CA GLY A 69 2.97 24.37 -0.04
C GLY A 69 2.20 24.11 -1.33
N GLY A 70 1.03 24.73 -1.47
CA GLY A 70 0.23 24.64 -2.70
C GLY A 70 -0.35 23.25 -2.97
N LEU A 71 -0.74 23.07 -4.22
CA LEU A 71 -1.40 21.87 -4.70
C LEU A 71 -0.50 20.63 -4.61
N GLU A 72 0.77 20.73 -4.94
CA GLU A 72 1.73 19.62 -4.87
C GLU A 72 1.77 19.04 -3.46
N LYS A 73 1.96 19.88 -2.45
CA LYS A 73 2.02 19.44 -1.06
C LYS A 73 0.68 18.87 -0.57
N LEU A 74 -0.42 19.45 -1.03
CA LEU A 74 -1.75 18.92 -0.72
C LEU A 74 -1.95 17.53 -1.29
N LEU A 75 -1.48 17.26 -2.50
CA LEU A 75 -1.63 15.96 -3.18
C LEU A 75 -0.53 14.95 -2.85
N ASP A 76 0.55 15.40 -2.20
CA ASP A 76 1.56 14.48 -1.65
C ASP A 76 1.02 13.82 -0.38
N ILE A 77 0.43 12.65 -0.56
CA ILE A 77 -0.13 11.86 0.54
C ILE A 77 0.92 10.88 1.00
N TYR A 78 1.57 11.19 2.11
CA TYR A 78 2.51 10.29 2.76
C TYR A 78 1.88 8.91 2.98
N LYS A 79 2.54 7.89 2.44
CA LYS A 79 2.21 6.50 2.67
C LYS A 79 3.26 5.94 3.66
N PRO A 80 2.88 5.68 4.90
CA PRO A 80 3.85 5.09 5.83
C PRO A 80 4.37 3.77 5.25
N SER A 81 5.67 3.53 5.41
CA SER A 81 6.35 2.33 4.87
C SER A 81 5.85 1.02 5.49
N GLY A 82 4.97 1.09 6.47
CA GLY A 82 4.50 -0.07 7.22
C GLY A 82 5.54 -0.59 8.22
N ALA A 83 5.24 -1.72 8.83
CA ALA A 83 6.19 -2.39 9.73
C ALA A 83 7.39 -2.93 8.96
N LYS A 84 8.58 -2.85 9.56
CA LYS A 84 9.79 -3.42 8.97
C LYS A 84 9.61 -4.93 8.77
N PRO A 85 10.05 -5.48 7.63
CA PRO A 85 10.01 -6.92 7.39
C PRO A 85 10.77 -7.67 8.49
N LYS A 86 10.15 -8.69 9.08
CA LYS A 86 10.83 -9.53 10.09
C LYS A 86 11.94 -10.39 9.49
N MET A 87 11.85 -10.74 8.19
CA MET A 87 12.89 -11.45 7.47
C MET A 87 13.93 -10.48 6.91
N THR A 88 15.20 -10.75 7.21
CA THR A 88 16.31 -9.96 6.70
C THR A 88 16.56 -10.21 5.21
N ALA A 89 17.20 -9.25 4.53
CA ALA A 89 17.58 -9.41 3.14
C ALA A 89 18.53 -10.61 2.92
N ALA A 90 19.45 -10.84 3.88
CA ALA A 90 20.37 -11.97 3.85
C ALA A 90 19.63 -13.32 3.90
N ALA A 91 18.66 -13.49 4.80
CA ALA A 91 17.86 -14.71 4.88
C ALA A 91 17.07 -14.96 3.59
N ILE A 92 16.50 -13.90 2.99
CA ILE A 92 15.76 -14.00 1.73
C ILE A 92 16.68 -14.38 0.57
N ALA A 93 17.89 -13.81 0.51
CA ALA A 93 18.87 -14.12 -0.52
C ALA A 93 19.32 -15.59 -0.44
N GLU A 94 19.63 -16.08 0.76
CA GLU A 94 20.03 -17.48 0.96
C GLU A 94 18.92 -18.46 0.57
N ILE A 95 17.68 -18.20 0.98
CA ILE A 95 16.53 -19.01 0.56
C ILE A 95 16.41 -19.03 -0.97
N SER A 96 16.58 -17.88 -1.61
CA SER A 96 16.51 -17.76 -3.08
C SER A 96 17.60 -18.59 -3.77
N GLU A 97 18.80 -18.59 -3.24
CA GLU A 97 19.91 -19.39 -3.77
C GLU A 97 19.65 -20.90 -3.61
N ILE A 98 19.22 -21.34 -2.43
CA ILE A 98 18.92 -22.75 -2.18
C ILE A 98 17.78 -23.23 -3.06
N LEU A 99 16.74 -22.40 -3.28
CA LEU A 99 15.60 -22.73 -4.16
C LEU A 99 16.00 -22.92 -5.64
N LYS A 100 17.12 -22.38 -6.07
CA LYS A 100 17.69 -22.56 -7.43
C LYS A 100 18.46 -23.87 -7.58
N THR A 101 18.89 -24.49 -6.46
CA THR A 101 19.64 -25.75 -6.49
C THR A 101 18.71 -26.94 -6.75
N GLU A 102 19.27 -28.04 -7.28
CA GLU A 102 18.51 -29.30 -7.48
C GLU A 102 17.93 -29.87 -6.18
N LYS A 103 18.62 -29.69 -5.06
CA LYS A 103 18.17 -30.16 -3.74
C LYS A 103 17.00 -29.36 -3.20
N GLY A 104 16.96 -28.04 -3.44
CA GLY A 104 15.89 -27.15 -3.02
C GLY A 104 15.33 -27.43 -1.62
N PHE A 105 14.14 -26.90 -1.34
CA PHE A 105 13.39 -27.24 -0.13
C PHE A 105 12.19 -28.09 -0.49
N ARG A 106 11.88 -29.13 0.30
CA ARG A 106 10.70 -29.97 0.13
C ARG A 106 9.47 -29.33 0.74
N THR A 107 9.63 -28.64 1.86
CA THR A 107 8.53 -28.06 2.62
C THR A 107 8.83 -26.63 3.06
N TYR A 108 7.79 -25.85 3.29
CA TYR A 108 7.93 -24.51 3.89
C TYR A 108 8.39 -24.59 5.36
N THR A 109 8.20 -25.74 6.03
CA THR A 109 8.68 -25.99 7.39
C THR A 109 10.20 -26.04 7.44
N GLU A 110 10.85 -26.70 6.47
CA GLU A 110 12.32 -26.71 6.35
C GLU A 110 12.87 -25.29 6.20
N ILE A 111 12.24 -24.48 5.37
CA ILE A 111 12.63 -23.06 5.20
C ILE A 111 12.44 -22.29 6.52
N HIS A 112 11.34 -22.53 7.24
CA HIS A 112 11.09 -21.88 8.51
C HIS A 112 12.16 -22.26 9.55
N GLN A 113 12.50 -23.55 9.65
CA GLN A 113 13.56 -24.02 10.54
C GLN A 113 14.92 -23.38 10.20
N LEU A 114 15.30 -23.34 8.94
CA LEU A 114 16.54 -22.68 8.51
C LEU A 114 16.58 -21.20 8.93
N VAL A 115 15.47 -20.48 8.78
CA VAL A 115 15.40 -19.06 9.16
C VAL A 115 15.51 -18.87 10.68
N VAL A 116 14.88 -19.74 11.46
CA VAL A 116 14.93 -19.67 12.93
C VAL A 116 16.30 -20.10 13.45
N GLU A 117 16.83 -21.23 12.98
CA GLU A 117 18.05 -21.81 13.51
C GLU A 117 19.32 -21.08 13.04
N LYS A 118 19.40 -20.77 11.74
CA LYS A 118 20.60 -20.16 11.14
C LYS A 118 20.64 -18.65 11.25
N HIS A 119 19.49 -18.00 11.02
CA HIS A 119 19.43 -16.54 11.07
C HIS A 119 18.92 -15.99 12.41
N HIS A 120 18.57 -16.85 13.37
CA HIS A 120 18.07 -16.48 14.70
C HIS A 120 16.92 -15.46 14.65
N LEU A 121 16.03 -15.61 13.66
CA LEU A 121 14.90 -14.71 13.45
C LEU A 121 13.62 -15.29 14.01
N GLU A 122 12.96 -14.58 14.91
CA GLU A 122 11.62 -14.91 15.39
C GLU A 122 10.56 -14.56 14.35
N VAL A 123 10.36 -15.45 13.39
CA VAL A 123 9.36 -15.29 12.32
C VAL A 123 8.31 -16.39 12.41
N SER A 124 7.05 -16.04 12.12
CA SER A 124 6.01 -17.05 12.02
C SER A 124 6.12 -17.83 10.70
N TYR A 125 5.68 -19.10 10.72
CA TYR A 125 5.55 -19.91 9.49
C TYR A 125 4.82 -19.17 8.36
N ARG A 126 3.74 -18.45 8.69
CA ARG A 126 2.97 -17.66 7.72
C ARG A 126 3.79 -16.55 7.07
N ALA A 127 4.69 -15.91 7.81
CA ALA A 127 5.57 -14.88 7.27
C ALA A 127 6.57 -15.48 6.27
N VAL A 128 7.16 -16.64 6.59
CA VAL A 128 8.05 -17.37 5.68
C VAL A 128 7.31 -17.81 4.43
N HIS A 129 6.15 -18.45 4.59
CA HIS A 129 5.30 -18.87 3.46
C HIS A 129 4.98 -17.68 2.54
N ASN A 130 4.58 -16.54 3.08
CA ASN A 130 4.25 -15.36 2.28
C ASN A 130 5.45 -14.83 1.49
N VAL A 131 6.64 -14.79 2.10
CA VAL A 131 7.85 -14.36 1.39
C VAL A 131 8.19 -15.33 0.28
N VAL A 132 8.23 -16.63 0.55
CA VAL A 132 8.59 -17.64 -0.45
C VAL A 132 7.55 -17.70 -1.57
N ARG A 133 6.29 -17.72 -1.22
CA ARG A 133 5.19 -17.87 -2.18
C ARG A 133 4.94 -16.65 -3.05
N TYR A 134 4.94 -15.45 -2.45
CA TYR A 134 4.51 -14.23 -3.13
C TYR A 134 5.67 -13.30 -3.49
N LYS A 135 6.72 -13.22 -2.67
CA LYS A 135 7.86 -12.37 -2.98
C LYS A 135 8.90 -13.06 -3.86
N LEU A 136 9.21 -14.34 -3.59
CA LEU A 136 10.11 -15.16 -4.41
C LEU A 136 9.38 -15.93 -5.51
N ALA A 137 8.05 -15.87 -5.56
CA ALA A 137 7.20 -16.59 -6.52
C ALA A 137 7.44 -18.11 -6.59
N ALA A 138 8.06 -18.70 -5.55
CA ALA A 138 8.39 -20.11 -5.49
C ALA A 138 7.22 -20.94 -4.99
N LYS A 139 6.86 -21.98 -5.77
CA LYS A 139 5.85 -22.98 -5.40
C LYS A 139 6.56 -24.29 -5.08
N LEU A 140 6.60 -24.66 -3.79
CA LEU A 140 7.06 -25.99 -3.41
C LEU A 140 5.98 -27.00 -3.77
N LYS A 141 6.32 -27.97 -4.64
CA LYS A 141 5.42 -29.04 -5.07
C LYS A 141 5.80 -30.30 -4.31
N SER A 142 4.91 -30.81 -3.47
CA SER A 142 5.01 -32.21 -2.99
C SER A 142 4.66 -33.15 -4.17
N PRO A 143 5.46 -34.18 -4.46
CA PRO A 143 5.08 -35.19 -5.41
C PRO A 143 3.75 -35.83 -4.95
N ARG A 144 2.76 -35.89 -5.84
CA ARG A 144 1.55 -36.64 -5.54
C ARG A 144 1.88 -38.14 -5.53
N PRO A 145 1.41 -38.92 -4.55
CA PRO A 145 1.57 -40.36 -4.59
C PRO A 145 0.94 -40.88 -5.90
N SER A 146 1.73 -41.59 -6.69
CA SER A 146 1.23 -42.22 -7.92
C SER A 146 0.32 -43.38 -7.54
N ASN A 147 -0.86 -43.46 -8.13
CA ASN A 147 -1.76 -44.58 -7.91
C ASN A 147 -1.13 -45.85 -8.57
N PRO A 148 -0.80 -46.90 -7.78
CA PRO A 148 -0.14 -48.10 -8.28
C PRO A 148 -0.97 -48.83 -9.38
N LYS A 149 -2.30 -48.66 -9.39
CA LYS A 149 -3.20 -49.23 -10.38
C LYS A 149 -3.05 -48.66 -11.82
N LYS A 150 -2.38 -47.51 -11.98
CA LYS A 150 -2.13 -46.94 -13.32
C LYS A 150 -0.94 -47.56 -14.08
N LYS A 151 -0.11 -48.36 -13.42
CA LYS A 151 1.06 -49.03 -14.04
C LYS A 151 0.75 -50.29 -14.87
N ASN A 152 -0.47 -50.83 -14.78
CA ASN A 152 -0.84 -52.10 -15.38
C ASN A 152 -1.80 -51.98 -16.59
N LEU A 153 -1.87 -50.81 -17.23
CA LEU A 153 -2.60 -50.59 -18.46
C LEU A 153 -1.63 -50.24 -19.61
N LYS A 154 -0.88 -51.24 -20.06
CA LYS A 154 -0.26 -51.31 -21.40
C LYS A 154 -0.43 -52.71 -21.93
#